data_b6a8a2a4e09e92d1c2e1d13987403e42
#
_entry.id   b6a8a2a4e09e92d1c2e1d13987403e42
#
_cell.length_a   1.000
_cell.length_b   1.000
_cell.length_c   1.000
_cell.angle_alpha   90.00
_cell.angle_beta   90.00
_cell.angle_gamma   90.00
#
_symmetry.space_group_name_H-M   'P 1'
#
loop_
_entity.id
_entity.type
_entity.pdbx_description
1 polymer ?
#
loop_
_entity_poly.entity_id
_entity_poly.type
_entity_poly.pdbx_seq_one_letter_code
_entity_poly.pdbx_strand_id
1 'polypeptide(L)'
;HQFEVLGTRLITTFSNNILNNNGFLRRTRPDGLDDRRDMQFMQNGRQVFKQVVPMVSDLIVDHCADEGIDPTGLKRLWLHQANTSMNDFIGKKVMGRVPEPDEQPNILQDYANTSSAGSIIAFSHHQDGLESGDLAVICSFGAGYSAGNVIVRKR
;
A
#
# COMPACT_ATOMS: atom_id res chain seq x y z
N HIS A 1 4.56 20.98 -8.68
CA HIS A 1 5.13 20.08 -7.68
C HIS A 1 6.13 19.14 -8.35
N GLN A 2 7.37 19.12 -7.87
CA GLN A 2 8.40 18.19 -8.36
C GLN A 2 8.89 17.33 -7.20
N PHE A 3 9.10 16.05 -7.48
CA PHE A 3 9.66 15.10 -6.53
C PHE A 3 10.84 14.37 -7.16
N GLU A 4 11.86 14.16 -6.37
CA GLU A 4 12.99 13.29 -6.68
C GLU A 4 12.71 11.91 -6.12
N VAL A 5 12.90 10.86 -6.91
CA VAL A 5 12.87 9.47 -6.43
C VAL A 5 14.24 9.16 -5.84
N LEU A 6 14.27 8.81 -4.56
CA LEU A 6 15.50 8.42 -3.86
C LEU A 6 15.74 6.91 -3.96
N GLY A 7 14.70 6.12 -3.81
CA GLY A 7 14.78 4.68 -3.88
C GLY A 7 13.45 4.02 -4.20
N THR A 8 13.52 2.79 -4.70
CA THR A 8 12.35 1.94 -4.96
C THR A 8 12.61 0.54 -4.43
N ARG A 9 11.59 -0.09 -3.83
CA ARG A 9 11.69 -1.46 -3.34
C ARG A 9 10.41 -2.23 -3.61
N LEU A 10 10.55 -3.47 -4.05
CA LEU A 10 9.45 -4.40 -4.31
C LEU A 10 9.73 -5.72 -3.60
N ILE A 11 8.73 -6.26 -2.91
CA ILE A 11 8.76 -7.59 -2.32
C ILE A 11 7.54 -8.40 -2.75
N THR A 12 7.70 -9.71 -2.85
CA THR A 12 6.62 -10.65 -3.12
C THR A 12 6.76 -11.87 -2.22
N THR A 13 5.66 -12.21 -1.54
CA THR A 13 5.54 -13.41 -0.70
C THR A 13 4.29 -14.17 -1.09
N PHE A 14 4.44 -15.44 -1.46
CA PHE A 14 3.30 -16.24 -1.88
C PHE A 14 2.22 -16.37 -0.80
N SER A 15 0.97 -16.07 -1.17
CA SER A 15 -0.20 -16.24 -0.31
C SER A 15 -1.47 -16.41 -1.14
N ASN A 16 -2.33 -17.34 -0.69
CA ASN A 16 -3.69 -17.53 -1.25
C ASN A 16 -4.78 -16.77 -0.46
N ASN A 17 -4.40 -15.87 0.45
CA ASN A 17 -5.39 -15.13 1.24
C ASN A 17 -6.09 -14.02 0.47
N ILE A 18 -5.56 -13.62 -0.68
CA ILE A 18 -6.21 -12.76 -1.67
C ILE A 18 -6.21 -13.51 -3.00
N LEU A 19 -7.39 -13.81 -3.52
CA LEU A 19 -7.56 -14.52 -4.78
C LEU A 19 -8.46 -13.72 -5.70
N ASN A 20 -8.01 -13.51 -6.90
CA ASN A 20 -8.87 -13.17 -8.02
C ASN A 20 -9.07 -14.41 -8.87
N ASN A 21 -10.17 -15.12 -8.62
CA ASN A 21 -10.45 -16.41 -9.27
C ASN A 21 -10.88 -16.28 -10.73
N ASN A 22 -11.06 -15.09 -11.24
CA ASN A 22 -11.42 -14.83 -12.63
C ASN A 22 -10.22 -15.00 -13.58
N GLY A 23 -9.23 -15.80 -13.20
CA GLY A 23 -8.03 -16.02 -13.99
C GLY A 23 -8.26 -16.88 -15.23
N PHE A 24 -7.43 -16.67 -16.23
CA PHE A 24 -7.44 -17.37 -17.53
C PHE A 24 -7.44 -18.91 -17.37
N LEU A 25 -6.68 -19.46 -16.43
CA LEU A 25 -6.59 -20.91 -16.24
C LEU A 25 -7.88 -21.58 -15.78
N ARG A 26 -8.74 -20.88 -15.06
CA ARG A 26 -10.07 -21.41 -14.68
C ARG A 26 -11.07 -21.35 -15.82
N ARG A 27 -10.98 -20.37 -16.70
CA ARG A 27 -11.82 -20.26 -17.88
C ARG A 27 -11.58 -21.38 -18.90
N THR A 28 -10.41 -22.00 -18.84
CA THR A 28 -10.02 -23.07 -19.78
C THR A 28 -10.38 -24.47 -19.29
N ARG A 29 -10.95 -24.60 -18.07
CA ARG A 29 -11.45 -25.88 -17.58
C ARG A 29 -12.84 -26.15 -18.14
N PRO A 30 -13.13 -27.35 -18.67
CA PRO A 30 -14.47 -27.71 -19.14
C PRO A 30 -15.56 -27.61 -18.06
N ASP A 31 -15.16 -27.81 -16.79
CA ASP A 31 -15.99 -27.78 -15.57
C ASP A 31 -15.81 -26.47 -14.76
N GLY A 32 -15.10 -25.48 -15.31
CA GLY A 32 -14.49 -24.39 -14.55
C GLY A 32 -15.42 -23.24 -14.17
N LEU A 33 -16.73 -23.28 -14.44
CA LEU A 33 -17.62 -22.14 -14.21
C LEU A 33 -18.86 -22.46 -13.38
N ASP A 34 -18.91 -23.62 -12.73
CA ASP A 34 -20.08 -24.04 -11.97
C ASP A 34 -20.22 -23.29 -10.61
N ASP A 35 -19.16 -22.75 -10.08
CA ASP A 35 -19.19 -21.93 -8.86
C ASP A 35 -19.10 -20.44 -9.19
N ARG A 36 -20.18 -19.70 -8.92
CA ARG A 36 -20.20 -18.22 -9.08
C ARG A 36 -19.09 -17.52 -8.29
N ARG A 37 -18.60 -18.12 -7.21
CA ARG A 37 -17.49 -17.59 -6.41
C ARG A 37 -16.19 -17.54 -7.19
N ASP A 38 -16.04 -18.36 -8.21
CA ASP A 38 -14.88 -18.36 -9.10
C ASP A 38 -14.75 -17.08 -9.95
N MET A 39 -15.84 -16.32 -10.05
CA MET A 39 -15.90 -15.05 -10.75
C MET A 39 -15.69 -13.85 -9.82
N GLN A 40 -15.52 -14.09 -8.52
CA GLN A 40 -15.47 -13.04 -7.52
C GLN A 40 -14.06 -12.85 -6.94
N PHE A 41 -13.79 -11.63 -6.51
CA PHE A 41 -12.66 -11.33 -5.65
C PHE A 41 -12.92 -11.94 -4.27
N MET A 42 -11.97 -12.74 -3.80
CA MET A 42 -12.05 -13.40 -2.51
C MET A 42 -10.85 -13.06 -1.65
N GLN A 43 -11.08 -12.77 -0.38
CA GLN A 43 -10.02 -12.55 0.58
C GLN A 43 -10.35 -13.12 1.96
N ASN A 44 -9.32 -13.63 2.64
CA ASN A 44 -9.35 -13.88 4.06
C ASN A 44 -8.88 -12.61 4.79
N GLY A 45 -9.80 -11.67 5.01
CA GLY A 45 -9.46 -10.33 5.53
C GLY A 45 -8.67 -10.36 6.82
N ARG A 46 -8.98 -11.30 7.74
CA ARG A 46 -8.26 -11.43 9.02
C ARG A 46 -6.79 -11.86 8.81
N GLN A 47 -6.53 -12.80 7.92
CA GLN A 47 -5.18 -13.25 7.61
C GLN A 47 -4.40 -12.17 6.83
N VAL A 48 -5.07 -11.54 5.85
CA VAL A 48 -4.50 -10.41 5.11
C VAL A 48 -4.04 -9.33 6.09
N PHE A 49 -4.90 -8.90 7.01
CA PHE A 49 -4.54 -7.89 8.00
C PHE A 49 -3.30 -8.30 8.83
N LYS A 50 -3.30 -9.52 9.36
CA LYS A 50 -2.20 -10.02 10.21
C LYS A 50 -0.85 -10.13 9.50
N GLN A 51 -0.87 -10.40 8.20
CA GLN A 51 0.34 -10.65 7.42
C GLN A 51 0.81 -9.41 6.67
N VAL A 52 -0.11 -8.64 6.07
CA VAL A 52 0.24 -7.48 5.24
C VAL A 52 0.68 -6.28 6.08
N VAL A 53 0.02 -6.01 7.23
CA VAL A 53 0.40 -4.88 8.08
C VAL A 53 1.88 -4.95 8.51
N PRO A 54 2.38 -6.03 9.13
CA PRO A 54 3.80 -6.10 9.45
C PRO A 54 4.68 -6.09 8.21
N MET A 55 4.36 -6.86 7.18
CA MET A 55 5.15 -6.95 5.94
C MET A 55 5.36 -5.57 5.29
N VAL A 56 4.31 -4.78 5.16
CA VAL A 56 4.38 -3.44 4.55
C VAL A 56 5.13 -2.45 5.45
N SER A 57 4.87 -2.51 6.77
CA SER A 57 5.58 -1.64 7.71
C SER A 57 7.07 -1.91 7.72
N ASP A 58 7.46 -3.19 7.77
CA ASP A 58 8.88 -3.58 7.76
C ASP A 58 9.52 -3.21 6.41
N LEU A 59 8.83 -3.40 5.29
CA LEU A 59 9.30 -2.97 3.96
C LEU A 59 9.65 -1.47 3.94
N ILE A 60 8.79 -0.62 4.51
CA ILE A 60 9.02 0.84 4.52
C ILE A 60 10.18 1.18 5.47
N VAL A 61 10.17 0.64 6.69
CA VAL A 61 11.21 0.91 7.70
C VAL A 61 12.58 0.46 7.21
N ASP A 62 12.70 -0.77 6.69
CA ASP A 62 13.96 -1.32 6.18
C ASP A 62 14.46 -0.53 4.96
N HIS A 63 13.54 -0.09 4.07
CA HIS A 63 13.93 0.73 2.93
C HIS A 63 14.42 2.11 3.36
N CYS A 64 13.76 2.75 4.33
CA CYS A 64 14.24 4.00 4.91
C CYS A 64 15.62 3.83 5.55
N ALA A 65 15.83 2.74 6.30
CA ALA A 65 17.13 2.47 6.94
C ALA A 65 18.27 2.30 5.92
N ASP A 66 18.02 1.58 4.81
CA ASP A 66 19.01 1.40 3.75
C ASP A 66 19.36 2.71 3.03
N GLU A 67 18.42 3.66 2.96
CA GLU A 67 18.63 5.00 2.42
C GLU A 67 19.15 6.01 3.48
N GLY A 68 19.40 5.55 4.71
CA GLY A 68 19.87 6.42 5.82
C GLY A 68 18.81 7.42 6.29
N ILE A 69 17.54 7.10 6.14
CA ILE A 69 16.39 7.94 6.48
C ILE A 69 15.75 7.43 7.79
N ASP A 70 15.50 8.33 8.72
CA ASP A 70 14.67 8.05 9.89
C ASP A 70 13.18 8.05 9.47
N PRO A 71 12.47 6.92 9.53
CA PRO A 71 11.07 6.85 9.13
C PRO A 71 10.14 7.72 10.01
N THR A 72 10.54 8.05 11.22
CA THR A 72 9.76 8.94 12.11
C THR A 72 9.74 10.40 11.65
N GLY A 73 10.67 10.77 10.78
CA GLY A 73 10.77 12.09 10.14
C GLY A 73 10.03 12.23 8.82
N LEU A 74 9.40 11.16 8.33
CA LEU A 74 8.60 11.23 7.10
C LEU A 74 7.44 12.23 7.25
N LYS A 75 7.22 13.06 6.25
CA LYS A 75 6.16 14.06 6.23
C LYS A 75 4.87 13.56 5.61
N ARG A 76 4.95 12.51 4.78
CA ARG A 76 3.75 11.98 4.12
C ARG A 76 3.88 10.49 3.82
N LEU A 77 2.80 9.76 4.07
CA LEU A 77 2.61 8.36 3.67
C LEU A 77 1.39 8.25 2.76
N TRP A 78 1.60 8.10 1.45
CA TRP A 78 0.53 7.79 0.50
C TRP A 78 0.41 6.28 0.35
N LEU A 79 -0.40 5.68 1.21
CA LEU A 79 -0.55 4.24 1.27
C LEU A 79 -1.65 3.74 0.33
N HIS A 80 -1.58 2.47 0.00
CA HIS A 80 -2.67 1.73 -0.64
C HIS A 80 -3.96 1.88 0.15
N GLN A 81 -5.04 2.25 -0.51
CA GLN A 81 -6.33 2.56 0.11
C GLN A 81 -7.22 1.31 0.17
N ALA A 82 -6.84 0.34 1.00
CA ALA A 82 -7.61 -0.89 1.19
C ALA A 82 -8.60 -0.80 2.35
N ASN A 83 -8.14 -0.27 3.48
CA ASN A 83 -8.87 -0.23 4.74
C ASN A 83 -8.20 0.77 5.68
N THR A 84 -8.97 1.66 6.27
CA THR A 84 -8.46 2.70 7.17
C THR A 84 -7.65 2.09 8.32
N SER A 85 -8.20 1.07 9.00
CA SER A 85 -7.50 0.45 10.13
C SER A 85 -6.14 -0.16 9.75
N MET A 86 -6.02 -0.75 8.55
CA MET A 86 -4.71 -1.24 8.07
C MET A 86 -3.72 -0.09 7.94
N ASN A 87 -4.15 1.01 7.34
CA ASN A 87 -3.31 2.18 7.14
C ASN A 87 -2.88 2.81 8.47
N ASP A 88 -3.79 2.92 9.45
CA ASP A 88 -3.51 3.43 10.79
C ASP A 88 -2.42 2.60 11.50
N PHE A 89 -2.53 1.27 11.41
CA PHE A 89 -1.52 0.39 12.00
C PHE A 89 -0.17 0.47 11.28
N ILE A 90 -0.16 0.55 9.94
CA ILE A 90 1.07 0.72 9.16
C ILE A 90 1.72 2.06 9.52
N GLY A 91 0.97 3.16 9.47
CA GLY A 91 1.48 4.49 9.77
C GLY A 91 2.03 4.60 11.19
N LYS A 92 1.29 4.06 12.17
CA LYS A 92 1.75 4.02 13.57
C LYS A 92 3.07 3.25 13.72
N LYS A 93 3.23 2.12 13.02
CA LYS A 93 4.44 1.32 13.09
C LYS A 93 5.62 2.00 12.39
N VAL A 94 5.39 2.64 11.26
CA VAL A 94 6.41 3.36 10.47
C VAL A 94 6.88 4.62 11.19
N MET A 95 5.94 5.46 11.66
CA MET A 95 6.25 6.75 12.28
C MET A 95 6.50 6.67 13.80
N GLY A 96 6.29 5.50 14.43
CA GLY A 96 6.41 5.33 15.88
C GLY A 96 5.29 6.00 16.69
N ARG A 97 4.35 6.66 16.04
CA ARG A 97 3.17 7.34 16.59
C ARG A 97 2.00 7.26 15.63
N VAL A 98 0.82 7.64 16.08
CA VAL A 98 -0.33 7.81 15.16
C VAL A 98 -0.05 9.01 14.24
N PRO A 99 -0.07 8.82 12.92
CA PRO A 99 0.07 9.94 11.98
C PRO A 99 -1.11 10.91 12.08
N GLU A 100 -0.87 12.19 11.82
CA GLU A 100 -1.94 13.16 11.62
C GLU A 100 -2.64 12.93 10.26
N PRO A 101 -3.89 13.42 10.08
CA PRO A 101 -4.64 13.18 8.84
C PRO A 101 -3.95 13.67 7.56
N ASP A 102 -3.19 14.74 7.63
CA ASP A 102 -2.41 15.26 6.51
C ASP A 102 -1.10 14.49 6.30
N GLU A 103 -0.55 13.87 7.31
CA GLU A 103 0.62 12.98 7.16
C GLU A 103 0.27 11.64 6.51
N GLN A 104 -0.95 11.16 6.72
CA GLN A 104 -1.44 9.91 6.12
C GLN A 104 -2.84 10.10 5.53
N PRO A 105 -2.94 10.71 4.35
CA PRO A 105 -4.22 10.98 3.72
C PRO A 105 -5.07 9.72 3.49
N ASN A 106 -6.35 9.81 3.79
CA ASN A 106 -7.34 8.77 3.55
C ASN A 106 -8.35 9.25 2.51
N ILE A 107 -8.46 8.53 1.39
CA ILE A 107 -9.37 8.86 0.30
C ILE A 107 -10.48 7.82 0.12
N LEU A 108 -10.65 6.89 1.07
CA LEU A 108 -11.60 5.78 0.96
C LEU A 108 -13.06 6.23 0.89
N GLN A 109 -13.40 7.38 1.49
CA GLN A 109 -14.75 7.89 1.45
C GLN A 109 -15.16 8.37 0.04
N ASP A 110 -14.20 8.93 -0.70
CA ASP A 110 -14.46 9.51 -2.02
C ASP A 110 -14.25 8.50 -3.16
N TYR A 111 -13.24 7.64 -3.02
CA TYR A 111 -12.79 6.75 -4.09
C TYR A 111 -12.96 5.26 -3.79
N ALA A 112 -13.31 4.87 -2.58
CA ALA A 112 -13.31 3.49 -2.11
C ALA A 112 -11.94 2.79 -2.33
N ASN A 113 -11.91 1.46 -2.37
CA ASN A 113 -10.69 0.71 -2.67
C ASN A 113 -10.50 0.59 -4.18
N THR A 114 -9.65 1.43 -4.74
CA THR A 114 -9.27 1.45 -6.15
C THR A 114 -8.04 0.60 -6.46
N SER A 115 -7.74 -0.39 -5.62
CA SER A 115 -6.54 -1.22 -5.75
C SER A 115 -5.24 -0.37 -5.68
N SER A 116 -4.21 -0.71 -6.45
CA SER A 116 -2.93 0.03 -6.43
C SER A 116 -3.05 1.50 -6.86
N ALA A 117 -4.10 1.87 -7.59
CA ALA A 117 -4.34 3.27 -7.98
C ALA A 117 -4.59 4.18 -6.76
N GLY A 118 -5.09 3.63 -5.63
CA GLY A 118 -5.43 4.41 -4.44
C GLY A 118 -4.24 5.19 -3.86
N SER A 119 -3.04 4.63 -3.84
CA SER A 119 -1.85 5.36 -3.36
C SER A 119 -1.46 6.49 -4.30
N ILE A 120 -1.63 6.31 -5.62
CA ILE A 120 -1.33 7.34 -6.63
C ILE A 120 -2.37 8.45 -6.61
N ILE A 121 -3.65 8.11 -6.43
CA ILE A 121 -4.71 9.11 -6.25
C ILE A 121 -4.46 9.93 -4.99
N ALA A 122 -4.15 9.28 -3.86
CA ALA A 122 -3.79 9.97 -2.63
C ALA A 122 -2.57 10.89 -2.82
N PHE A 123 -1.51 10.39 -3.49
CA PHE A 123 -0.36 11.22 -3.87
C PHE A 123 -0.76 12.42 -4.72
N SER A 124 -1.59 12.21 -5.75
CA SER A 124 -1.99 13.30 -6.67
C SER A 124 -2.78 14.40 -5.96
N HIS A 125 -3.64 14.05 -5.03
CA HIS A 125 -4.56 14.99 -4.36
C HIS A 125 -3.98 15.64 -3.10
N HIS A 126 -2.96 15.03 -2.48
CA HIS A 126 -2.44 15.47 -1.18
C HIS A 126 -0.93 15.75 -1.22
N GLN A 127 -0.52 16.65 -2.12
CA GLN A 127 0.87 17.11 -2.25
C GLN A 127 1.12 18.46 -1.56
N ASP A 128 0.08 19.15 -1.18
CA ASP A 128 0.18 20.48 -0.57
C ASP A 128 0.72 20.39 0.86
N GLY A 129 1.35 21.47 1.32
CA GLY A 129 1.92 21.55 2.66
C GLY A 129 3.29 20.85 2.82
N LEU A 130 3.87 20.34 1.74
CA LEU A 130 5.23 19.81 1.73
C LEU A 130 6.22 20.88 1.27
N GLU A 131 7.33 21.02 2.00
CA GLU A 131 8.41 21.94 1.72
C GLU A 131 9.58 21.24 0.99
N SER A 132 10.45 22.05 0.35
CA SER A 132 11.66 21.49 -0.28
C SER A 132 12.53 20.76 0.75
N GLY A 133 12.90 19.53 0.44
CA GLY A 133 13.67 18.65 1.32
C GLY A 133 12.79 17.62 2.08
N ASP A 134 11.48 17.83 2.18
CA ASP A 134 10.59 16.91 2.86
C ASP A 134 10.59 15.53 2.20
N LEU A 135 10.61 14.50 3.05
CA LEU A 135 10.63 13.10 2.64
C LEU A 135 9.24 12.48 2.78
N ALA A 136 8.88 11.67 1.81
CA ALA A 136 7.60 10.98 1.80
C ALA A 136 7.70 9.60 1.14
N VAL A 137 6.69 8.76 1.37
CA VAL A 137 6.61 7.39 0.82
C VAL A 137 5.29 7.21 0.08
N ILE A 138 5.38 6.65 -1.13
CA ILE A 138 4.24 6.09 -1.87
C ILE A 138 4.34 4.57 -1.74
N CYS A 139 3.32 3.90 -1.20
CA CYS A 139 3.34 2.46 -1.02
C CYS A 139 2.02 1.82 -1.45
N SER A 140 2.12 0.82 -2.32
CA SER A 140 1.00 -0.04 -2.73
C SER A 140 1.27 -1.49 -2.37
N PHE A 141 0.20 -2.23 -2.09
CA PHE A 141 0.28 -3.66 -1.81
C PHE A 141 -1.01 -4.37 -2.27
N GLY A 142 -0.91 -5.67 -2.45
CA GLY A 142 -2.06 -6.45 -2.93
C GLY A 142 -1.80 -7.95 -2.94
N ALA A 143 -2.56 -8.63 -3.80
CA ALA A 143 -2.44 -10.07 -3.97
C ALA A 143 -1.01 -10.47 -4.30
N GLY A 144 -0.67 -11.62 -3.86
CA GLY A 144 0.67 -12.17 -4.00
C GLY A 144 1.09 -12.86 -2.69
N TYR A 145 1.38 -12.23 -1.57
CA TYR A 145 1.33 -10.76 -1.49
C TYR A 145 2.45 -10.11 -2.29
N SER A 146 2.16 -9.01 -2.93
CA SER A 146 3.17 -8.12 -3.48
C SER A 146 3.01 -6.74 -2.87
N ALA A 147 4.12 -6.13 -2.46
CA ALA A 147 4.15 -4.77 -1.96
C ALA A 147 5.34 -4.03 -2.55
N GLY A 148 5.11 -2.79 -2.94
CA GLY A 148 6.15 -1.91 -3.46
C GLY A 148 6.06 -0.54 -2.85
N ASN A 149 7.20 0.06 -2.55
CA ASN A 149 7.28 1.44 -2.11
C ASN A 149 8.31 2.24 -2.89
N VAL A 150 8.08 3.55 -2.90
CA VAL A 150 8.96 4.55 -3.48
C VAL A 150 9.19 5.62 -2.44
N ILE A 151 10.44 5.90 -2.11
CA ILE A 151 10.83 7.03 -1.26
C ILE A 151 11.07 8.23 -2.17
N VAL A 152 10.44 9.34 -1.86
CA VAL A 152 10.54 10.58 -2.62
C VAL A 152 10.95 11.75 -1.74
N ARG A 153 11.65 12.71 -2.35
CA ARG A 153 11.98 13.99 -1.74
C ARG A 153 11.29 15.11 -2.51
N LYS A 154 10.64 16.03 -1.80
CA LYS A 154 10.10 17.27 -2.39
C LYS A 154 11.23 18.15 -2.89
N ARG A 155 11.15 18.64 -4.14
CA ARG A 155 12.08 19.61 -4.74
C ARG A 155 11.58 21.02 -4.57
#